data_606d7df80adeabe76abf1ec0e0240317
#
_entry.id   606d7df80adeabe76abf1ec0e0240317
#
_cell.length_a   1.000
_cell.length_b   1.000
_cell.length_c   1.000
_cell.angle_alpha   90.00
_cell.angle_beta   90.00
_cell.angle_gamma   90.00
#
_symmetry.space_group_name_H-M   'P 1'
#
loop_
_entity.id
_entity.type
_entity.pdbx_description
1 polymer ?
#
loop_
_entity_poly.entity_id
_entity_poly.type
_entity_poly.pdbx_seq_one_letter_code
_entity_poly.pdbx_strand_id
1 'polypeptide(L)'
;MVIENKKKLSELGFISSQSADLEVLGLSSDSRTVKKGYLFAALPGLNFHGAEYLQEAILKGASVILTDAVGEVLSQKYLKGTSVELIVTQDPRHDFACCASLWFRFQPEVLVAITGTNGKTSVANFTRQIWELLGCKAANLGTNGVEGAANFSLNHTTPDPLCLHRILSEI
;
A
#
# COMPACT_ATOMS: atom_id res chain seq x y z
N MET A 1 -3.06 17.21 -15.42
CA MET A 1 -4.00 17.54 -14.32
C MET A 1 -3.84 16.45 -13.30
N VAL A 2 -3.16 16.72 -12.18
CA VAL A 2 -3.05 15.73 -11.09
C VAL A 2 -4.43 15.63 -10.48
N ILE A 3 -5.14 14.54 -10.72
CA ILE A 3 -6.37 14.24 -10.01
C ILE A 3 -5.91 13.98 -8.57
N GLU A 4 -6.16 14.92 -7.66
CA GLU A 4 -6.00 14.67 -6.24
C GLU A 4 -6.99 13.57 -5.87
N ASN A 5 -6.48 12.35 -5.83
CA ASN A 5 -7.25 11.20 -5.43
C ASN A 5 -7.49 11.34 -3.92
N LYS A 6 -8.70 11.68 -3.51
CA LYS A 6 -9.10 11.72 -2.12
C LYS A 6 -10.18 10.69 -1.87
N LYS A 7 -10.14 10.04 -0.72
CA LYS A 7 -11.14 9.06 -0.30
C LYS A 7 -11.49 9.25 1.16
N LYS A 8 -12.72 8.90 1.50
CA LYS A 8 -13.12 8.80 2.89
C LYS A 8 -12.50 7.57 3.55
N LEU A 9 -12.25 7.66 4.83
CA LEU A 9 -11.68 6.57 5.60
C LEU A 9 -12.53 5.30 5.53
N SER A 10 -13.87 5.45 5.51
CA SER A 10 -14.81 4.34 5.32
C SER A 10 -14.67 3.66 3.96
N GLU A 11 -14.36 4.39 2.89
CA GLU A 11 -14.11 3.84 1.56
C GLU A 11 -12.80 3.02 1.50
N LEU A 12 -11.92 3.22 2.47
CA LEU A 12 -10.66 2.50 2.64
C LEU A 12 -10.78 1.29 3.59
N GLY A 13 -12.00 0.98 4.03
CA GLY A 13 -12.28 -0.17 4.88
C GLY A 13 -12.13 0.08 6.38
N PHE A 14 -11.97 1.34 6.81
CA PHE A 14 -11.82 1.68 8.23
C PHE A 14 -12.99 2.52 8.75
N ILE A 15 -13.23 2.41 10.04
CA ILE A 15 -14.24 3.22 10.73
C ILE A 15 -13.49 4.27 11.57
N SER A 16 -13.84 5.55 11.37
CA SER A 16 -13.32 6.63 12.20
C SER A 16 -13.95 6.61 13.59
N SER A 17 -13.18 6.85 14.62
CA SER A 17 -13.66 7.10 15.98
C SER A 17 -14.27 8.52 16.12
N GLN A 18 -14.00 9.39 15.16
CA GLN A 18 -14.50 10.76 15.13
C GLN A 18 -15.93 10.81 14.55
N SER A 19 -16.67 11.85 14.89
CA SER A 19 -18.07 12.03 14.43
C SER A 19 -18.18 12.25 12.92
N ALA A 20 -17.11 12.65 12.23
CA ALA A 20 -17.05 12.86 10.80
C ALA A 20 -16.13 11.83 10.14
N ASP A 21 -16.53 11.33 8.98
CA ASP A 21 -15.73 10.43 8.17
C ASP A 21 -14.56 11.21 7.53
N LEU A 22 -13.34 10.88 7.95
CA LEU A 22 -12.14 11.62 7.58
C LEU A 22 -11.79 11.45 6.09
N GLU A 23 -11.42 12.55 5.43
CA GLU A 23 -10.81 12.50 4.10
C GLU A 23 -9.32 12.17 4.20
N VAL A 24 -8.90 11.14 3.46
CA VAL A 24 -7.51 10.73 3.27
C VAL A 24 -7.06 11.19 1.89
N LEU A 25 -5.94 11.90 1.83
CA LEU A 25 -5.39 12.49 0.59
C LEU A 25 -4.26 11.66 -0.02
N GLY A 26 -3.85 10.59 0.63
CA GLY A 26 -2.82 9.68 0.16
C GLY A 26 -2.46 8.63 1.19
N LEU A 27 -1.70 7.63 0.75
CA LEU A 27 -1.24 6.52 1.58
C LEU A 27 0.28 6.48 1.59
N SER A 28 0.88 6.11 2.71
CA SER A 28 2.32 5.83 2.80
C SER A 28 2.64 4.85 3.92
N SER A 29 3.63 3.98 3.70
CA SER A 29 4.30 3.18 4.73
C SER A 29 5.72 3.69 5.05
N ASP A 30 6.14 4.81 4.44
CA ASP A 30 7.43 5.46 4.66
C ASP A 30 7.20 6.88 5.20
N SER A 31 7.63 7.16 6.44
CA SER A 31 7.49 8.47 7.09
C SER A 31 8.07 9.62 6.27
N ARG A 32 9.12 9.33 5.47
CA ARG A 32 9.81 10.33 4.63
C ARG A 32 8.93 10.85 3.49
N THR A 33 7.97 10.05 3.03
CA THR A 33 7.08 10.37 1.88
C THR A 33 5.70 10.84 2.30
N VAL A 34 5.39 10.85 3.60
CA VAL A 34 4.14 11.35 4.16
C VAL A 34 3.95 12.83 3.80
N LYS A 35 2.72 13.19 3.47
CA LYS A 35 2.27 14.57 3.23
C LYS A 35 1.01 14.85 4.03
N LYS A 36 0.58 16.12 4.04
CA LYS A 36 -0.63 16.55 4.75
C LYS A 36 -1.85 15.74 4.29
N GLY A 37 -2.61 15.24 5.25
CA GLY A 37 -3.83 14.46 4.99
C GLY A 37 -3.59 12.99 4.63
N TYR A 38 -2.35 12.47 4.74
CA TYR A 38 -2.05 11.07 4.43
C TYR A 38 -2.45 10.14 5.57
N LEU A 39 -2.80 8.90 5.20
CA LEU A 39 -2.75 7.75 6.08
C LEU A 39 -1.32 7.21 6.07
N PHE A 40 -0.70 7.16 7.25
CA PHE A 40 0.61 6.54 7.46
C PHE A 40 0.45 5.17 8.11
N ALA A 41 0.88 4.12 7.41
CA ALA A 41 0.93 2.76 7.94
C ALA A 41 2.23 2.53 8.71
N ALA A 42 2.15 2.61 10.03
CA ALA A 42 3.25 2.36 10.95
C ALA A 42 3.38 0.85 11.22
N LEU A 43 3.94 0.12 10.25
CA LEU A 43 3.97 -1.34 10.23
C LEU A 43 5.10 -1.91 11.10
N PRO A 44 4.89 -3.11 11.70
CA PRO A 44 5.97 -3.84 12.37
C PRO A 44 7.04 -4.26 11.34
N GLY A 45 8.30 -3.96 11.61
CA GLY A 45 9.46 -4.36 10.81
C GLY A 45 10.26 -5.48 11.49
N LEU A 46 11.31 -5.96 10.81
CA LEU A 46 12.21 -6.98 11.37
C LEU A 46 13.06 -6.45 12.52
N ASN A 47 13.57 -5.22 12.40
CA ASN A 47 14.48 -4.61 13.37
C ASN A 47 13.86 -3.42 14.12
N PHE A 48 12.94 -2.71 13.49
CA PHE A 48 12.32 -1.49 14.01
C PHE A 48 10.83 -1.53 13.76
N HIS A 49 10.05 -0.88 14.62
CA HIS A 49 8.63 -0.69 14.41
C HIS A 49 8.38 0.65 13.71
N GLY A 50 7.49 0.68 12.71
CA GLY A 50 7.15 1.92 11.99
C GLY A 50 6.63 3.03 12.89
N ALA A 51 6.07 2.68 14.06
CA ALA A 51 5.62 3.64 15.07
C ALA A 51 6.77 4.48 15.70
N GLU A 52 8.01 4.07 15.57
CA GLU A 52 9.17 4.87 16.00
C GLU A 52 9.31 6.16 15.16
N TYR A 53 8.77 6.16 13.95
CA TYR A 53 8.80 7.29 13.01
C TYR A 53 7.52 8.15 13.03
N LEU A 54 6.62 7.92 14.00
CA LEU A 54 5.35 8.65 14.10
C LEU A 54 5.53 10.15 14.26
N GLN A 55 6.53 10.58 15.02
CA GLN A 55 6.80 12.01 15.19
C GLN A 55 7.03 12.69 13.84
N GLU A 56 7.85 12.09 12.97
CA GLU A 56 8.11 12.62 11.64
C GLU A 56 6.85 12.64 10.78
N ALA A 57 6.07 11.54 10.78
CA ALA A 57 4.85 11.43 10.00
C ALA A 57 3.80 12.47 10.44
N ILE A 58 3.62 12.68 11.74
CA ILE A 58 2.69 13.68 12.30
C ILE A 58 3.14 15.10 11.94
N LEU A 59 4.43 15.41 12.07
CA LEU A 59 4.99 16.72 11.69
C LEU A 59 4.80 17.02 10.20
N LYS A 60 4.83 16.00 9.35
CA LYS A 60 4.55 16.12 7.91
C LYS A 60 3.04 16.18 7.59
N GLY A 61 2.19 16.02 8.58
CA GLY A 61 0.74 16.21 8.47
C GLY A 61 -0.04 14.94 8.18
N ALA A 62 0.43 13.77 8.62
CA ALA A 62 -0.41 12.57 8.63
C ALA A 62 -1.70 12.85 9.40
N SER A 63 -2.85 12.49 8.83
CA SER A 63 -4.17 12.63 9.46
C SER A 63 -4.66 11.32 10.08
N VAL A 64 -4.15 10.19 9.60
CA VAL A 64 -4.51 8.85 10.09
C VAL A 64 -3.23 8.04 10.27
N ILE A 65 -3.16 7.28 11.36
CA ILE A 65 -2.13 6.29 11.64
C ILE A 65 -2.79 4.92 11.69
N LEU A 66 -2.27 3.97 10.92
CA LEU A 66 -2.63 2.55 10.98
C LEU A 66 -1.48 1.78 11.61
N THR A 67 -1.75 1.00 12.66
CA THR A 67 -0.73 0.24 13.37
C THR A 67 -1.32 -0.96 14.12
N ASP A 68 -0.47 -1.71 14.83
CA ASP A 68 -0.85 -2.78 15.75
C ASP A 68 -0.85 -2.31 17.21
N ALA A 69 -1.11 -3.24 18.14
CA ALA A 69 -1.14 -2.97 19.59
C ALA A 69 0.22 -2.48 20.12
N VAL A 70 1.34 -2.92 19.55
CA VAL A 70 2.68 -2.43 19.94
C VAL A 70 2.84 -0.97 19.51
N GLY A 71 2.47 -0.67 18.27
CA GLY A 71 2.49 0.68 17.75
C GLY A 71 1.53 1.63 18.47
N GLU A 72 0.39 1.14 18.95
CA GLU A 72 -0.53 1.90 19.81
C GLU A 72 0.18 2.42 21.06
N VAL A 73 0.88 1.53 21.78
CA VAL A 73 1.63 1.90 23.00
C VAL A 73 2.71 2.94 22.67
N LEU A 74 3.46 2.73 21.59
CA LEU A 74 4.51 3.65 21.15
C LEU A 74 3.96 5.01 20.70
N SER A 75 2.72 5.05 20.20
CA SER A 75 2.08 6.25 19.67
C SER A 75 1.58 7.22 20.74
N GLN A 76 1.26 6.74 21.94
CA GLN A 76 0.60 7.51 23.00
C GLN A 76 1.27 8.85 23.31
N LYS A 77 2.61 8.87 23.31
CA LYS A 77 3.39 10.08 23.59
C LYS A 77 3.32 11.14 22.49
N TYR A 78 3.02 10.73 21.24
CA TYR A 78 3.01 11.63 20.10
C TYR A 78 1.60 12.10 19.72
N LEU A 79 0.56 11.36 20.10
CA LEU A 79 -0.81 11.66 19.73
C LEU A 79 -1.51 12.63 20.69
N LYS A 80 -0.98 12.83 21.90
CA LYS A 80 -1.57 13.78 22.87
C LYS A 80 -1.67 15.18 22.29
N GLY A 81 -2.90 15.72 22.24
CA GLY A 81 -3.15 17.08 21.74
C GLY A 81 -3.16 17.20 20.20
N THR A 82 -3.12 16.09 19.48
CA THR A 82 -3.29 16.07 18.03
C THR A 82 -4.70 15.66 17.65
N SER A 83 -5.13 15.98 16.43
CA SER A 83 -6.37 15.49 15.82
C SER A 83 -6.16 14.26 14.93
N VAL A 84 -5.01 13.62 15.04
CA VAL A 84 -4.66 12.45 14.23
C VAL A 84 -5.49 11.25 14.69
N GLU A 85 -6.15 10.61 13.75
CA GLU A 85 -6.91 9.37 13.99
C GLU A 85 -5.95 8.18 14.11
N LEU A 86 -6.14 7.36 15.14
CA LEU A 86 -5.37 6.13 15.33
C LEU A 86 -6.26 4.92 15.06
N ILE A 87 -5.83 4.09 14.13
CA ILE A 87 -6.45 2.80 13.81
C ILE A 87 -5.52 1.70 14.25
N VAL A 88 -6.00 0.85 15.15
CA VAL A 88 -5.26 -0.29 15.68
C VAL A 88 -5.91 -1.57 15.17
N THR A 89 -5.11 -2.43 14.54
CA THR A 89 -5.58 -3.71 14.00
C THR A 89 -4.63 -4.85 14.39
N GLN A 90 -5.09 -6.08 14.21
CA GLN A 90 -4.27 -7.27 14.50
C GLN A 90 -3.21 -7.52 13.43
N ASP A 91 -3.54 -7.21 12.16
CA ASP A 91 -2.63 -7.35 11.03
C ASP A 91 -2.62 -6.09 10.16
N PRO A 92 -1.89 -5.04 10.59
CA PRO A 92 -1.83 -3.78 9.85
C PRO A 92 -1.18 -3.91 8.48
N ARG A 93 -0.40 -4.98 8.22
CA ARG A 93 0.15 -5.24 6.87
C ARG A 93 -0.93 -5.67 5.91
N HIS A 94 -1.76 -6.62 6.32
CA HIS A 94 -2.90 -7.08 5.53
C HIS A 94 -3.88 -5.93 5.29
N ASP A 95 -4.23 -5.21 6.34
CA ASP A 95 -5.21 -4.12 6.26
C ASP A 95 -4.70 -2.95 5.41
N PHE A 96 -3.40 -2.65 5.46
CA PHE A 96 -2.78 -1.68 4.56
C PHE A 96 -2.80 -2.15 3.09
N ALA A 97 -2.59 -3.44 2.83
CA ALA A 97 -2.69 -3.98 1.48
C ALA A 97 -4.13 -3.89 0.95
N CYS A 98 -5.14 -4.21 1.76
CA CYS A 98 -6.55 -4.03 1.43
C CYS A 98 -6.88 -2.54 1.17
N CYS A 99 -6.39 -1.66 2.02
CA CYS A 99 -6.53 -0.21 1.87
C CYS A 99 -5.92 0.28 0.54
N ALA A 100 -4.72 -0.19 0.18
CA ALA A 100 -4.08 0.16 -1.09
C ALA A 100 -4.89 -0.34 -2.29
N SER A 101 -5.44 -1.56 -2.21
CA SER A 101 -6.36 -2.09 -3.23
C SER A 101 -7.59 -1.21 -3.42
N LEU A 102 -8.23 -0.81 -2.31
CA LEU A 102 -9.39 0.09 -2.35
C LEU A 102 -9.00 1.49 -2.86
N TRP A 103 -7.79 1.96 -2.55
CA TRP A 103 -7.29 3.26 -3.01
C TRP A 103 -7.19 3.33 -4.53
N PHE A 104 -6.60 2.33 -5.17
CA PHE A 104 -6.39 2.30 -6.62
C PHE A 104 -7.59 1.79 -7.39
N ARG A 105 -8.48 0.99 -6.79
CA ARG A 105 -9.74 0.44 -7.32
C ARG A 105 -9.60 -0.55 -8.47
N PHE A 106 -8.80 -0.21 -9.48
CA PHE A 106 -8.68 -1.04 -10.68
C PHE A 106 -7.68 -2.16 -10.44
N GLN A 107 -8.04 -3.35 -10.86
CA GLN A 107 -7.24 -4.57 -10.77
C GLN A 107 -7.44 -5.36 -12.06
N PRO A 108 -6.44 -6.12 -12.55
CA PRO A 108 -6.63 -7.05 -13.64
C PRO A 108 -7.71 -8.08 -13.31
N GLU A 109 -8.51 -8.48 -14.31
CA GLU A 109 -9.57 -9.50 -14.14
C GLU A 109 -8.98 -10.86 -13.75
N VAL A 110 -7.79 -11.18 -14.24
CA VAL A 110 -7.10 -12.44 -13.96
C VAL A 110 -5.73 -12.15 -13.38
N LEU A 111 -5.50 -12.63 -12.17
CA LEU A 111 -4.21 -12.54 -11.48
C LEU A 111 -3.74 -13.95 -11.13
N VAL A 112 -2.54 -14.31 -11.60
CA VAL A 112 -1.92 -15.62 -11.33
C VAL A 112 -0.65 -15.44 -10.53
N ALA A 113 -0.58 -16.09 -9.38
CA ALA A 113 0.62 -16.14 -8.55
C ALA A 113 1.43 -17.41 -8.86
N ILE A 114 2.73 -17.24 -9.12
CA ILE A 114 3.65 -18.32 -9.43
C ILE A 114 4.67 -18.45 -8.31
N THR A 115 4.70 -19.60 -7.66
CA THR A 115 5.65 -19.93 -6.61
C THR A 115 6.49 -21.17 -6.99
N GLY A 116 7.58 -21.39 -6.27
CA GLY A 116 8.48 -22.54 -6.49
C GLY A 116 9.94 -22.18 -6.20
N THR A 117 10.78 -23.18 -6.12
CA THR A 117 12.25 -22.99 -5.94
C THR A 117 12.93 -22.49 -7.20
N ASN A 118 12.57 -23.06 -8.36
CA ASN A 118 13.15 -22.73 -9.67
C ASN A 118 12.05 -22.50 -10.72
N GLY A 119 12.40 -21.83 -11.83
CA GLY A 119 11.53 -21.69 -13.01
C GLY A 119 10.43 -20.62 -12.89
N LYS A 120 10.26 -19.96 -11.74
CA LYS A 120 9.19 -18.95 -11.56
C LYS A 120 9.17 -17.90 -12.66
N THR A 121 10.30 -17.26 -12.92
CA THR A 121 10.45 -16.22 -13.96
C THR A 121 10.13 -16.75 -15.35
N SER A 122 10.61 -17.96 -15.68
CA SER A 122 10.34 -18.56 -17.00
C SER A 122 8.86 -18.86 -17.19
N VAL A 123 8.21 -19.43 -16.17
CA VAL A 123 6.77 -19.72 -16.24
C VAL A 123 5.97 -18.43 -16.36
N ALA A 124 6.28 -17.39 -15.60
CA ALA A 124 5.61 -16.09 -15.69
C ALA A 124 5.77 -15.48 -17.10
N ASN A 125 6.99 -15.48 -17.65
CA ASN A 125 7.24 -14.96 -18.99
C ASN A 125 6.51 -15.75 -20.08
N PHE A 126 6.51 -17.09 -20.02
CA PHE A 126 5.81 -17.90 -21.00
C PHE A 126 4.30 -17.72 -20.89
N THR A 127 3.75 -17.65 -19.68
CA THR A 127 2.32 -17.39 -19.47
C THR A 127 1.92 -16.04 -20.08
N ARG A 128 2.70 -14.98 -19.82
CA ARG A 128 2.46 -13.67 -20.43
C ARG A 128 2.47 -13.74 -21.95
N GLN A 129 3.51 -14.34 -22.54
CA GLN A 129 3.65 -14.45 -23.99
C GLN A 129 2.49 -15.22 -24.63
N ILE A 130 2.04 -16.30 -23.99
CA ILE A 130 0.87 -17.07 -24.47
C ILE A 130 -0.39 -16.20 -24.43
N TRP A 131 -0.61 -15.46 -23.36
CA TRP A 131 -1.76 -14.55 -23.26
C TRP A 131 -1.71 -13.45 -24.31
N GLU A 132 -0.54 -12.87 -24.56
CA GLU A 132 -0.35 -11.87 -25.62
C GLU A 132 -0.67 -12.45 -27.01
N LEU A 133 -0.23 -13.70 -27.31
CA LEU A 133 -0.57 -14.41 -28.55
C LEU A 133 -2.07 -14.68 -28.68
N LEU A 134 -2.77 -14.85 -27.56
CA LEU A 134 -4.22 -14.99 -27.52
C LEU A 134 -4.97 -13.65 -27.61
N GLY A 135 -4.26 -12.53 -27.77
CA GLY A 135 -4.85 -11.21 -27.88
C GLY A 135 -5.17 -10.52 -26.55
N CYS A 136 -4.75 -11.07 -25.41
CA CYS A 136 -4.94 -10.47 -24.12
C CYS A 136 -3.85 -9.42 -23.84
N LYS A 137 -4.21 -8.33 -23.16
CA LYS A 137 -3.22 -7.48 -22.51
C LYS A 137 -2.70 -8.21 -21.29
N ALA A 138 -1.40 -8.48 -21.25
CA ALA A 138 -0.79 -9.24 -20.16
C ALA A 138 0.50 -8.57 -19.69
N ALA A 139 0.79 -8.68 -18.40
CA ALA A 139 2.06 -8.28 -17.80
C ALA A 139 2.51 -9.32 -16.78
N ASN A 140 3.82 -9.47 -16.61
CA ASN A 140 4.38 -10.24 -15.52
C ASN A 140 5.19 -9.33 -14.58
N LEU A 141 5.06 -9.58 -13.28
CA LEU A 141 5.85 -8.95 -12.24
C LEU A 141 6.85 -9.96 -11.70
N GLY A 142 8.13 -9.59 -11.66
CA GLY A 142 9.18 -10.47 -11.19
C GLY A 142 10.45 -9.72 -10.79
N THR A 143 11.55 -10.46 -10.68
CA THR A 143 12.85 -9.92 -10.27
C THR A 143 13.39 -8.86 -11.23
N ASN A 144 12.96 -8.87 -12.48
CA ASN A 144 13.36 -7.89 -13.50
C ASN A 144 12.45 -6.65 -13.55
N GLY A 145 11.44 -6.59 -12.70
CA GLY A 145 10.42 -5.56 -12.74
C GLY A 145 9.09 -6.03 -13.33
N VAL A 146 8.41 -5.15 -14.04
CA VAL A 146 7.16 -5.39 -14.74
C VAL A 146 7.43 -5.34 -16.23
N GLU A 147 7.00 -6.36 -16.97
CA GLU A 147 7.17 -6.48 -18.41
C GLU A 147 5.85 -6.83 -19.08
N GLY A 148 5.62 -6.31 -20.30
CA GLY A 148 4.45 -6.60 -21.12
C GLY A 148 3.56 -5.39 -21.33
N ALA A 149 2.28 -5.47 -21.00
CA ALA A 149 1.30 -4.39 -21.17
C ALA A 149 1.68 -3.10 -20.42
N ALA A 150 2.51 -3.21 -19.38
CA ALA A 150 3.18 -2.11 -18.71
C ALA A 150 4.65 -2.46 -18.47
N ASN A 151 5.53 -1.46 -18.43
CA ASN A 151 6.96 -1.66 -18.21
C ASN A 151 7.46 -0.73 -17.11
N PHE A 152 7.86 -1.32 -15.98
CA PHE A 152 8.39 -0.60 -14.82
C PHE A 152 9.62 -1.32 -14.27
N SER A 153 10.65 -0.59 -13.95
CA SER A 153 11.72 -1.10 -13.11
C SER A 153 11.28 -1.08 -11.65
N LEU A 154 11.50 -2.16 -10.93
CA LEU A 154 11.26 -2.25 -9.49
C LEU A 154 12.58 -2.11 -8.74
N ASN A 155 12.60 -1.27 -7.71
CA ASN A 155 13.79 -1.12 -6.85
C ASN A 155 14.01 -2.34 -5.94
N HIS A 156 12.97 -3.16 -5.74
CA HIS A 156 12.98 -4.36 -4.92
C HIS A 156 12.27 -5.50 -5.65
N THR A 157 12.72 -6.73 -5.39
CA THR A 157 12.13 -7.96 -5.95
C THR A 157 10.66 -8.17 -5.52
N THR A 158 10.30 -7.63 -4.37
CA THR A 158 8.93 -7.63 -3.86
C THR A 158 8.52 -6.17 -3.60
N PRO A 159 7.64 -5.61 -4.42
CA PRO A 159 7.13 -4.25 -4.19
C PRO A 159 6.29 -4.22 -2.91
N ASP A 160 6.28 -3.07 -2.23
CA ASP A 160 5.34 -2.83 -1.15
C ASP A 160 3.88 -2.83 -1.69
N PRO A 161 2.87 -3.02 -0.82
CA PRO A 161 1.48 -3.11 -1.25
C PRO A 161 1.00 -1.89 -2.05
N LEU A 162 1.45 -0.69 -1.69
CA LEU A 162 1.05 0.54 -2.38
C LEU A 162 1.61 0.57 -3.81
N CYS A 163 2.88 0.24 -3.97
CA CYS A 163 3.53 0.14 -5.26
C CYS A 163 2.88 -0.96 -6.12
N LEU A 164 2.61 -2.13 -5.54
CA LEU A 164 1.96 -3.25 -6.21
C LEU A 164 0.59 -2.86 -6.75
N HIS A 165 -0.30 -2.35 -5.91
CA HIS A 165 -1.66 -1.98 -6.33
C HIS A 165 -1.69 -0.81 -7.32
N ARG A 166 -0.74 0.12 -7.23
CA ARG A 166 -0.56 1.14 -8.27
C ARG A 166 -0.26 0.52 -9.62
N ILE A 167 0.72 -0.39 -9.68
CA ILE A 167 1.10 -1.08 -10.92
C ILE A 167 -0.09 -1.87 -11.47
N LEU A 168 -0.78 -2.65 -10.63
CA LEU A 168 -1.95 -3.43 -11.04
C LEU A 168 -3.07 -2.55 -11.61
N SER A 169 -3.20 -1.31 -11.13
CA SER A 169 -4.21 -0.38 -11.64
C SER A 169 -3.86 0.25 -13.00
N GLU A 170 -2.62 0.11 -13.44
CA GLU A 170 -2.12 0.65 -14.70
C GLU A 170 -2.07 -0.41 -15.83
N ILE A 171 -2.29 -1.69 -15.50
CA ILE A 171 -2.34 -2.83 -16.44
C ILE A 171 -3.78 -3.04 -16.95
#